data_e71db97969daa1b11bae392db9056396
#
_entry.id   e71db97969daa1b11bae392db9056396
#
_cell.length_a   1.000
_cell.length_b   1.000
_cell.length_c   1.000
_cell.angle_alpha   90.00
_cell.angle_beta   90.00
_cell.angle_gamma   90.00
#
_symmetry.space_group_name_H-M   'P 1'
#
loop_
_entity.id
_entity.type
_entity.pdbx_description
1 polymer ?
#
loop_
_entity_poly.entity_id
_entity_poly.type
_entity_poly.pdbx_seq_one_letter_code
_entity_poly.pdbx_strand_id
1 'polypeptide(L)'
;VKQRKQIKGVNKPLSILEIAYDNIPVNKAKVNYMDIARYITEYVKDTGYTYVLIKGSDSIFEKTGYCYGASGYYAPSSQYGTATDFKHMIKELHNNGIGVIIDFNVAYFGIDIRSIVNYDGGDCYGYLKPRIIEKPQMNITTFAYEKGEVRSFLISAIAMWLDEYNIDGIKITDTATMLYLDYGKNPGEWTPNMYGGNENL
;
A
#
# COMPACT_ATOMS: atom_id res chain seq x y z
N VAL A 1 -3.18 23.27 15.21
CA VAL A 1 -2.39 22.68 14.13
C VAL A 1 -0.95 23.09 14.42
N LYS A 2 -0.14 22.19 15.04
CA LYS A 2 1.30 22.41 15.21
C LYS A 2 1.94 22.34 13.82
N GLN A 3 2.67 23.39 13.45
CA GLN A 3 3.42 23.44 12.20
C GLN A 3 4.27 22.15 12.06
N ARG A 4 3.98 21.41 11.01
CA ARG A 4 4.78 20.26 10.54
C ARG A 4 6.21 20.79 10.30
N LYS A 5 7.22 20.25 10.98
CA LYS A 5 8.60 20.45 10.54
C LYS A 5 8.66 19.84 9.14
N GLN A 6 8.73 20.68 8.10
CA GLN A 6 8.85 20.21 6.73
C GLN A 6 10.11 19.34 6.63
N ILE A 7 9.93 18.05 6.48
CA ILE A 7 10.98 17.20 5.99
C ILE A 7 11.30 17.70 4.60
N LYS A 8 12.55 17.84 4.31
CA LYS A 8 13.15 18.48 3.16
C LYS A 8 12.38 18.11 1.88
N GLY A 9 11.63 19.06 1.31
CA GLY A 9 10.81 18.84 0.13
C GLY A 9 11.59 18.29 -1.07
N VAL A 10 10.87 17.91 -2.14
CA VAL A 10 11.37 17.31 -3.40
C VAL A 10 12.53 18.06 -4.08
N ASN A 11 12.90 19.25 -3.62
CA ASN A 11 14.02 20.04 -4.13
C ASN A 11 15.40 19.65 -3.56
N LYS A 12 15.49 18.59 -2.75
CA LYS A 12 16.75 18.06 -2.22
C LYS A 12 16.94 16.63 -2.67
N PRO A 13 18.20 16.15 -2.79
CA PRO A 13 18.47 14.76 -3.15
C PRO A 13 17.73 13.80 -2.21
N LEU A 14 17.04 12.83 -2.79
CA LEU A 14 16.34 11.75 -2.09
C LEU A 14 17.21 10.50 -2.12
N SER A 15 17.44 9.92 -0.94
CA SER A 15 18.02 8.60 -0.79
C SER A 15 17.04 7.76 0.00
N ILE A 16 16.50 6.71 -0.61
CA ILE A 16 15.35 5.95 -0.08
C ILE A 16 15.81 4.54 0.29
N LEU A 17 15.62 4.17 1.54
CA LEU A 17 15.77 2.80 2.03
C LEU A 17 14.43 2.07 1.88
N GLU A 18 14.37 1.02 1.08
CA GLU A 18 13.20 0.15 1.00
C GLU A 18 13.30 -0.96 2.06
N ILE A 19 12.27 -1.11 2.88
CA ILE A 19 12.23 -2.09 3.96
C ILE A 19 10.84 -2.72 4.09
N ALA A 20 10.80 -4.04 4.30
CA ALA A 20 9.58 -4.75 4.70
C ALA A 20 9.65 -5.07 6.19
N TYR A 21 8.54 -4.99 6.88
CA TYR A 21 8.46 -5.28 8.32
C TYR A 21 8.99 -6.67 8.68
N ASP A 22 8.71 -7.67 7.84
CA ASP A 22 9.14 -9.06 8.06
C ASP A 22 10.65 -9.27 7.93
N ASN A 23 11.36 -8.33 7.32
CA ASN A 23 12.81 -8.40 7.10
C ASN A 23 13.61 -7.66 8.19
N ILE A 24 12.95 -7.11 9.20
CA ILE A 24 13.63 -6.41 10.28
C ILE A 24 14.24 -7.42 11.26
N PRO A 25 15.57 -7.46 11.42
CA PRO A 25 16.24 -8.45 12.23
C PRO A 25 16.15 -8.08 13.72
N VAL A 26 14.96 -8.09 14.27
CA VAL A 26 14.74 -7.85 15.71
C VAL A 26 14.60 -9.20 16.42
N ASN A 27 15.49 -9.47 17.33
CA ASN A 27 15.53 -10.73 18.08
C ASN A 27 14.46 -10.74 19.19
N LYS A 28 13.17 -10.70 18.79
CA LYS A 28 12.01 -10.74 19.69
C LYS A 28 10.95 -11.68 19.16
N ALA A 29 10.23 -12.30 20.07
CA ALA A 29 9.10 -13.18 19.74
C ALA A 29 7.97 -12.41 19.00
N LYS A 30 7.86 -11.09 19.18
CA LYS A 30 6.92 -10.22 18.51
C LYS A 30 7.53 -8.83 18.33
N VAL A 31 7.72 -8.42 17.07
CA VAL A 31 8.16 -7.07 16.68
C VAL A 31 6.97 -6.10 16.80
N ASN A 32 7.21 -4.89 17.26
CA ASN A 32 6.21 -3.83 17.32
C ASN A 32 6.67 -2.56 16.58
N TYR A 33 5.77 -1.59 16.36
CA TYR A 33 6.06 -0.36 15.64
C TYR A 33 7.21 0.46 16.23
N MET A 34 7.43 0.44 17.56
CA MET A 34 8.53 1.17 18.18
C MET A 34 9.88 0.46 17.99
N ASP A 35 9.89 -0.87 17.94
CA ASP A 35 11.10 -1.62 17.60
C ASP A 35 11.50 -1.36 16.14
N ILE A 36 10.52 -1.27 15.24
CA ILE A 36 10.70 -0.91 13.84
C ILE A 36 11.30 0.50 13.72
N ALA A 37 10.72 1.48 14.41
CA ALA A 37 11.23 2.86 14.41
C ALA A 37 12.68 2.94 14.87
N ARG A 38 13.00 2.24 15.95
CA ARG A 38 14.38 2.20 16.51
C ARG A 38 15.36 1.63 15.50
N TYR A 39 15.05 0.45 14.95
CA TYR A 39 15.90 -0.19 13.94
C TYR A 39 16.15 0.70 12.74
N ILE A 40 15.10 1.28 12.16
CA ILE A 40 15.21 2.18 11.00
C ILE A 40 16.08 3.39 11.36
N THR A 41 15.86 4.00 12.53
CA THR A 41 16.60 5.18 12.96
C THR A 41 18.09 4.89 13.12
N GLU A 42 18.44 3.77 13.74
CA GLU A 42 19.83 3.34 13.90
C GLU A 42 20.48 3.07 12.53
N TYR A 43 19.81 2.30 11.68
CA TYR A 43 20.33 1.95 10.35
C TYR A 43 20.53 3.18 9.45
N VAL A 44 19.58 4.12 9.47
CA VAL A 44 19.64 5.34 8.65
C VAL A 44 20.74 6.29 9.12
N LYS A 45 21.00 6.38 10.43
CA LYS A 45 22.13 7.17 10.97
C LYS A 45 23.47 6.72 10.41
N ASP A 46 23.66 5.42 10.28
CA ASP A 46 24.92 4.83 9.82
C ASP A 46 25.06 4.89 8.28
N THR A 47 23.97 4.88 7.55
CA THR A 47 23.96 4.74 6.08
C THR A 47 23.64 6.04 5.33
N GLY A 48 23.08 7.04 5.99
CA GLY A 48 22.82 8.36 5.41
C GLY A 48 21.59 8.43 4.49
N TYR A 49 20.67 7.46 4.53
CA TYR A 49 19.39 7.56 3.85
C TYR A 49 18.55 8.73 4.41
N THR A 50 17.72 9.34 3.55
CA THR A 50 16.88 10.48 3.95
C THR A 50 15.41 10.10 4.10
N TYR A 51 15.00 9.02 3.44
CA TYR A 51 13.65 8.48 3.46
C TYR A 51 13.66 6.97 3.67
N VAL A 52 12.60 6.47 4.25
CA VAL A 52 12.28 5.04 4.28
C VAL A 52 11.01 4.78 3.48
N LEU A 53 11.05 3.78 2.62
CA LEU A 53 9.89 3.21 1.95
C LEU A 53 9.49 1.92 2.68
N ILE A 54 8.34 1.93 3.31
CA ILE A 54 7.84 0.81 4.10
C ILE A 54 6.88 -0.02 3.26
N LYS A 55 7.19 -1.31 3.12
CA LYS A 55 6.30 -2.31 2.52
C LYS A 55 5.48 -3.01 3.60
N GLY A 56 4.23 -3.34 3.27
CA GLY A 56 3.34 -4.06 4.18
C GLY A 56 2.82 -3.19 5.32
N SER A 57 2.76 -1.86 5.12
CA SER A 57 2.23 -0.91 6.09
C SER A 57 0.72 -1.00 6.25
N ASP A 58 0.03 -1.38 5.20
CA ASP A 58 -1.41 -1.61 5.16
C ASP A 58 -1.80 -2.92 5.86
N SER A 59 -3.05 -3.03 6.26
CA SER A 59 -3.57 -4.23 6.91
C SER A 59 -3.61 -5.39 5.90
N ILE A 60 -2.63 -6.28 6.01
CA ILE A 60 -2.65 -7.57 5.33
C ILE A 60 -3.13 -8.59 6.34
N PHE A 61 -4.21 -9.30 6.02
CA PHE A 61 -4.66 -10.41 6.84
C PHE A 61 -3.72 -11.60 6.70
N GLU A 62 -3.29 -12.07 7.85
CA GLU A 62 -2.25 -13.06 8.15
C GLU A 62 -2.09 -14.25 7.20
N LYS A 63 -0.80 -14.64 7.07
CA LYS A 63 -0.15 -15.98 7.12
C LYS A 63 -0.91 -17.24 6.66
N THR A 64 -1.98 -17.13 5.92
CA THR A 64 -2.58 -18.30 5.26
C THR A 64 -2.33 -18.22 3.76
N GLY A 65 -1.06 -18.37 3.38
CA GLY A 65 -0.65 -18.52 1.99
C GLY A 65 -0.82 -17.25 1.15
N TYR A 66 0.29 -16.71 0.69
CA TYR A 66 0.48 -15.79 -0.43
C TYR A 66 -0.72 -14.95 -0.89
N CYS A 67 -1.18 -13.99 -0.10
CA CYS A 67 -2.01 -12.91 -0.58
C CYS A 67 -1.13 -11.70 -0.88
N TYR A 68 -1.00 -11.34 -2.15
CA TYR A 68 -0.22 -10.17 -2.58
C TYR A 68 -1.03 -8.86 -2.57
N GLY A 69 -2.32 -8.92 -2.20
CA GLY A 69 -3.22 -7.77 -2.18
C GLY A 69 -3.49 -7.27 -0.78
N ALA A 70 -3.60 -5.97 -0.63
CA ALA A 70 -4.08 -5.36 0.61
C ALA A 70 -5.53 -5.76 0.86
N SER A 71 -5.90 -5.88 2.12
CA SER A 71 -7.28 -6.13 2.55
C SER A 71 -7.86 -4.99 3.38
N GLY A 72 -7.01 -4.14 3.96
CA GLY A 72 -7.42 -3.00 4.76
C GLY A 72 -6.75 -1.70 4.31
N TYR A 73 -7.38 -0.97 3.39
CA TYR A 73 -6.83 0.25 2.79
C TYR A 73 -6.79 1.46 3.73
N TYR A 74 -7.55 1.44 4.81
CA TYR A 74 -7.72 2.55 5.76
C TYR A 74 -7.09 2.29 7.13
N ALA A 75 -6.33 1.22 7.28
CA ALA A 75 -5.74 0.87 8.57
C ALA A 75 -4.32 0.33 8.44
N PRO A 76 -3.40 0.71 9.33
CA PRO A 76 -2.11 0.05 9.44
C PRO A 76 -2.26 -1.36 10.00
N SER A 77 -1.26 -2.21 9.73
CA SER A 77 -1.28 -3.60 10.17
C SER A 77 -1.35 -3.71 11.70
N SER A 78 -2.36 -4.38 12.22
CA SER A 78 -2.51 -4.66 13.66
C SER A 78 -1.51 -5.67 14.20
N GLN A 79 -0.75 -6.33 13.34
CA GLN A 79 0.28 -7.31 13.74
C GLN A 79 1.40 -6.67 14.58
N TYR A 80 1.70 -5.38 14.31
CA TYR A 80 2.82 -4.66 14.93
C TYR A 80 2.37 -3.67 16.01
N GLY A 81 1.08 -3.54 16.25
CA GLY A 81 0.51 -2.65 17.26
C GLY A 81 -0.78 -1.98 16.83
N THR A 82 -1.16 -0.94 17.55
CA THR A 82 -2.35 -0.14 17.28
C THR A 82 -2.06 0.95 16.23
N ALA A 83 -3.13 1.56 15.70
CA ALA A 83 -3.01 2.74 14.82
C ALA A 83 -2.30 3.91 15.53
N THR A 84 -2.46 4.03 16.85
CA THR A 84 -1.74 5.03 17.66
C THR A 84 -0.25 4.72 17.72
N ASP A 85 0.14 3.46 17.86
CA ASP A 85 1.55 3.05 17.86
C ASP A 85 2.19 3.32 16.49
N PHE A 86 1.45 3.10 15.40
CA PHE A 86 1.89 3.48 14.06
C PHE A 86 2.14 5.00 13.95
N LYS A 87 1.22 5.84 14.44
CA LYS A 87 1.41 7.30 14.49
C LYS A 87 2.66 7.68 15.31
N HIS A 88 2.92 6.97 16.40
CA HIS A 88 4.14 7.19 17.21
C HIS A 88 5.41 6.80 16.44
N MET A 89 5.40 5.69 15.70
CA MET A 89 6.51 5.30 14.82
C MET A 89 6.81 6.40 13.80
N ILE A 90 5.81 6.89 13.07
CA ILE A 90 5.97 7.98 12.09
C ILE A 90 6.56 9.22 12.74
N LYS A 91 6.03 9.61 13.90
CA LYS A 91 6.53 10.77 14.66
C LYS A 91 7.99 10.59 15.06
N GLU A 92 8.38 9.40 15.50
CA GLU A 92 9.75 9.11 15.91
C GLU A 92 10.73 9.19 14.72
N LEU A 93 10.35 8.66 13.56
CA LEU A 93 11.13 8.77 12.34
C LEU A 93 11.29 10.25 11.92
N HIS A 94 10.22 11.02 11.95
CA HIS A 94 10.25 12.46 11.67
C HIS A 94 11.11 13.25 12.64
N ASN A 95 11.11 12.91 13.93
CA ASN A 95 11.96 13.55 14.93
C ASN A 95 13.46 13.33 14.63
N ASN A 96 13.78 12.21 13.98
CA ASN A 96 15.14 11.88 13.54
C ASN A 96 15.44 12.37 12.11
N GLY A 97 14.55 13.17 11.50
CA GLY A 97 14.74 13.76 10.17
C GLY A 97 14.56 12.78 9.01
N ILE A 98 13.89 11.63 9.25
CA ILE A 98 13.63 10.58 8.27
C ILE A 98 12.23 10.74 7.71
N GLY A 99 12.10 10.92 6.39
CA GLY A 99 10.82 10.92 5.70
C GLY A 99 10.26 9.51 5.51
N VAL A 100 8.94 9.38 5.46
CA VAL A 100 8.26 8.09 5.34
C VAL A 100 7.41 8.03 4.09
N ILE A 101 7.69 7.02 3.27
CA ILE A 101 6.91 6.65 2.09
C ILE A 101 6.29 5.29 2.36
N ILE A 102 5.04 5.08 2.01
CA ILE A 102 4.44 3.75 2.04
C ILE A 102 4.25 3.20 0.64
N ASP A 103 4.40 1.88 0.52
CA ASP A 103 4.01 1.15 -0.68
C ASP A 103 2.50 0.91 -0.63
N PHE A 104 1.77 1.48 -1.58
CA PHE A 104 0.31 1.44 -1.61
C PHE A 104 -0.15 0.77 -2.89
N ASN A 105 -0.68 -0.45 -2.74
CA ASN A 105 -1.13 -1.23 -3.88
C ASN A 105 -2.52 -0.80 -4.31
N VAL A 106 -2.60 -0.16 -5.47
CA VAL A 106 -3.87 0.23 -6.10
C VAL A 106 -4.26 -0.69 -7.26
N ALA A 107 -3.37 -1.57 -7.70
CA ALA A 107 -3.64 -2.44 -8.85
C ALA A 107 -4.50 -3.65 -8.46
N TYR A 108 -4.27 -4.19 -7.28
CA TYR A 108 -4.90 -5.42 -6.81
C TYR A 108 -5.40 -5.30 -5.39
N PHE A 109 -6.46 -6.03 -5.07
CA PHE A 109 -6.86 -6.30 -3.69
C PHE A 109 -7.03 -7.81 -3.46
N GLY A 110 -6.92 -8.23 -2.19
CA GLY A 110 -6.98 -9.63 -1.82
C GLY A 110 -8.38 -10.21 -1.95
N ILE A 111 -8.48 -11.45 -2.44
CA ILE A 111 -9.70 -12.26 -2.42
C ILE A 111 -9.69 -13.09 -1.14
N ASP A 112 -10.08 -12.47 -0.03
CA ASP A 112 -10.23 -13.14 1.27
C ASP A 112 -11.61 -12.78 1.82
N ILE A 113 -12.20 -13.66 2.61
CA ILE A 113 -13.50 -13.42 3.26
C ILE A 113 -13.52 -12.14 4.13
N ARG A 114 -12.34 -11.67 4.53
CA ARG A 114 -12.16 -10.45 5.34
C ARG A 114 -11.80 -9.24 4.49
N SER A 115 -11.64 -9.39 3.18
CA SER A 115 -11.33 -8.31 2.27
C SER A 115 -12.59 -7.58 1.80
N ILE A 116 -12.38 -6.55 0.97
CA ILE A 116 -13.49 -5.79 0.37
C ILE A 116 -14.18 -6.54 -0.77
N VAL A 117 -13.71 -7.74 -1.14
CA VAL A 117 -14.37 -8.57 -2.14
C VAL A 117 -15.74 -9.03 -1.60
N ASN A 118 -16.77 -8.89 -2.39
CA ASN A 118 -18.15 -9.26 -2.03
C ASN A 118 -18.64 -8.65 -0.70
N TYR A 119 -18.18 -7.44 -0.36
CA TYR A 119 -18.51 -6.79 0.91
C TYR A 119 -20.02 -6.67 1.15
N ASP A 120 -20.80 -6.43 0.10
CA ASP A 120 -22.27 -6.32 0.13
C ASP A 120 -22.97 -7.51 -0.53
N GLY A 121 -22.27 -8.60 -0.80
CA GLY A 121 -22.74 -9.75 -1.57
C GLY A 121 -22.65 -9.56 -3.09
N GLY A 122 -22.14 -8.42 -3.55
CA GLY A 122 -21.91 -8.09 -4.94
C GLY A 122 -20.45 -7.67 -5.20
N ASP A 123 -20.14 -7.39 -6.45
CA ASP A 123 -18.80 -7.01 -6.89
C ASP A 123 -18.63 -5.48 -6.88
N CYS A 124 -18.66 -4.88 -5.67
CA CYS A 124 -18.58 -3.44 -5.50
C CYS A 124 -17.30 -2.84 -6.06
N TYR A 125 -16.17 -3.48 -5.82
CA TYR A 125 -14.84 -2.94 -6.10
C TYR A 125 -14.19 -3.56 -7.33
N GLY A 126 -14.55 -4.79 -7.67
CA GLY A 126 -14.04 -5.54 -8.80
C GLY A 126 -14.93 -5.45 -10.05
N TYR A 127 -14.58 -6.21 -11.06
CA TYR A 127 -15.37 -6.36 -12.27
C TYR A 127 -16.37 -7.51 -12.10
N LEU A 128 -17.66 -7.29 -12.48
CA LEU A 128 -18.75 -8.29 -12.45
C LEU A 128 -18.50 -9.52 -13.33
N LYS A 129 -17.58 -9.43 -14.26
CA LYS A 129 -17.11 -10.54 -15.10
C LYS A 129 -15.59 -10.48 -15.12
N PRO A 130 -14.90 -11.62 -15.22
CA PRO A 130 -13.45 -11.62 -15.30
C PRO A 130 -12.99 -10.97 -16.61
N ARG A 131 -13.08 -9.64 -16.68
CA ARG A 131 -12.45 -8.84 -17.73
C ARG A 131 -10.94 -8.90 -17.60
N ILE A 132 -10.48 -9.22 -16.39
CA ILE A 132 -9.09 -9.14 -16.02
C ILE A 132 -8.80 -10.33 -15.12
N ILE A 133 -7.76 -11.02 -15.42
CA ILE A 133 -7.31 -12.21 -14.76
C ILE A 133 -7.37 -12.03 -13.24
N GLU A 134 -8.31 -12.73 -12.64
CA GLU A 134 -8.06 -13.32 -11.34
C GLU A 134 -6.78 -14.11 -11.50
N LYS A 135 -5.75 -13.77 -10.76
CA LYS A 135 -4.64 -14.70 -10.58
C LYS A 135 -5.03 -15.61 -9.40
N PRO A 136 -5.76 -16.71 -9.63
CA PRO A 136 -6.32 -17.55 -8.55
C PRO A 136 -5.21 -18.10 -7.66
N GLN A 137 -4.01 -18.25 -8.24
CA GLN A 137 -2.81 -18.70 -7.54
C GLN A 137 -2.28 -17.68 -6.53
N MET A 138 -2.67 -16.41 -6.66
CA MET A 138 -2.22 -15.31 -5.78
C MET A 138 -3.34 -14.78 -4.88
N ASN A 139 -4.57 -15.28 -5.01
CA ASN A 139 -5.75 -14.79 -4.28
C ASN A 139 -5.93 -13.27 -4.37
N ILE A 140 -5.80 -12.70 -5.57
CA ILE A 140 -5.96 -11.27 -5.83
C ILE A 140 -6.90 -11.02 -7.02
N THR A 141 -7.56 -9.87 -6.99
CA THR A 141 -8.35 -9.34 -8.10
C THR A 141 -8.02 -7.87 -8.34
N THR A 142 -8.40 -7.35 -9.50
CA THR A 142 -8.13 -5.96 -9.89
C THR A 142 -9.32 -5.06 -9.58
N PHE A 143 -9.03 -3.79 -9.33
CA PHE A 143 -10.05 -2.78 -9.16
C PHE A 143 -10.74 -2.41 -10.46
N ALA A 144 -12.05 -2.18 -10.42
CA ALA A 144 -12.85 -1.66 -11.52
C ALA A 144 -12.79 -0.13 -11.54
N TYR A 145 -11.75 0.45 -12.12
CA TYR A 145 -11.51 1.91 -12.10
C TYR A 145 -12.56 2.70 -12.90
N GLU A 146 -13.31 2.05 -13.78
CA GLU A 146 -14.47 2.65 -14.46
C GLU A 146 -15.52 3.15 -13.48
N LYS A 147 -15.60 2.54 -12.26
CA LYS A 147 -16.52 2.94 -11.21
C LYS A 147 -15.99 4.16 -10.45
N GLY A 148 -16.78 5.24 -10.40
CA GLY A 148 -16.43 6.47 -9.67
C GLY A 148 -16.20 6.23 -8.18
N GLU A 149 -16.96 5.32 -7.59
CA GLU A 149 -16.88 4.89 -6.20
C GLU A 149 -15.53 4.25 -5.88
N VAL A 150 -15.00 3.42 -6.79
CA VAL A 150 -13.69 2.77 -6.63
C VAL A 150 -12.57 3.81 -6.65
N ARG A 151 -12.62 4.75 -7.62
CA ARG A 151 -11.65 5.85 -7.65
C ARG A 151 -11.73 6.71 -6.40
N SER A 152 -12.93 7.07 -5.96
CA SER A 152 -13.14 7.83 -4.74
C SER A 152 -12.61 7.11 -3.51
N PHE A 153 -12.85 5.81 -3.39
CA PHE A 153 -12.34 4.97 -2.32
C PHE A 153 -10.81 5.01 -2.23
N LEU A 154 -10.13 4.77 -3.35
CA LEU A 154 -8.65 4.75 -3.39
C LEU A 154 -8.04 6.12 -3.12
N ILE A 155 -8.58 7.19 -3.71
CA ILE A 155 -8.12 8.56 -3.46
C ILE A 155 -8.32 8.95 -2.01
N SER A 156 -9.47 8.62 -1.43
CA SER A 156 -9.76 8.92 -0.02
C SER A 156 -8.86 8.13 0.94
N ALA A 157 -8.51 6.88 0.59
CA ALA A 157 -7.56 6.10 1.37
C ALA A 157 -6.18 6.77 1.36
N ILE A 158 -5.68 7.19 0.20
CA ILE A 158 -4.41 7.92 0.09
C ILE A 158 -4.44 9.22 0.89
N ALA A 159 -5.51 10.01 0.76
CA ALA A 159 -5.68 11.24 1.52
C ALA A 159 -5.64 11.00 3.03
N MET A 160 -6.33 9.95 3.51
CA MET A 160 -6.31 9.56 4.92
C MET A 160 -4.90 9.20 5.41
N TRP A 161 -4.11 8.45 4.63
CA TRP A 161 -2.73 8.12 4.99
C TRP A 161 -1.85 9.38 5.10
N LEU A 162 -2.00 10.33 4.17
CA LEU A 162 -1.26 11.58 4.19
C LEU A 162 -1.68 12.49 5.36
N ASP A 163 -2.97 12.60 5.63
CA ASP A 163 -3.50 13.54 6.62
C ASP A 163 -3.48 12.98 8.05
N GLU A 164 -3.95 11.75 8.25
CA GLU A 164 -4.08 11.16 9.58
C GLU A 164 -2.78 10.56 10.11
N TYR A 165 -2.00 9.91 9.24
CA TYR A 165 -0.73 9.28 9.64
C TYR A 165 0.48 10.16 9.35
N ASN A 166 0.30 11.29 8.64
CA ASN A 166 1.37 12.24 8.30
C ASN A 166 2.54 11.60 7.55
N ILE A 167 2.29 10.63 6.69
CA ILE A 167 3.32 10.12 5.80
C ILE A 167 3.71 11.16 4.75
N ASP A 168 4.91 11.06 4.18
CA ASP A 168 5.48 12.08 3.29
C ASP A 168 5.29 11.74 1.82
N GLY A 169 4.99 10.49 1.52
CA GLY A 169 4.80 10.04 0.14
C GLY A 169 4.16 8.67 0.02
N ILE A 170 3.70 8.40 -1.19
CA ILE A 170 3.09 7.13 -1.59
C ILE A 170 3.89 6.59 -2.77
N LYS A 171 4.26 5.32 -2.73
CA LYS A 171 4.73 4.56 -3.89
C LYS A 171 3.57 3.75 -4.45
N ILE A 172 3.22 3.97 -5.70
CA ILE A 172 2.25 3.17 -6.42
C ILE A 172 2.99 2.11 -7.24
N THR A 173 2.66 0.85 -7.00
CA THR A 173 3.22 -0.31 -7.71
C THR A 173 2.25 -0.84 -8.77
N ASP A 174 2.78 -1.65 -9.70
CA ASP A 174 2.00 -2.31 -10.77
C ASP A 174 1.14 -1.37 -11.62
N THR A 175 1.64 -0.15 -11.86
CA THR A 175 0.93 0.89 -12.61
C THR A 175 0.55 0.47 -14.03
N ALA A 176 1.35 -0.38 -14.68
CA ALA A 176 1.02 -0.89 -16.01
C ALA A 176 -0.25 -1.75 -16.00
N THR A 177 -0.41 -2.61 -15.01
CA THR A 177 -1.65 -3.40 -14.81
C THR A 177 -2.84 -2.52 -14.44
N MET A 178 -2.59 -1.45 -13.69
CA MET A 178 -3.61 -0.46 -13.35
C MET A 178 -4.11 0.28 -14.59
N LEU A 179 -3.20 0.65 -15.50
CA LEU A 179 -3.51 1.51 -16.64
C LEU A 179 -3.98 0.75 -17.89
N TYR A 180 -3.55 -0.50 -18.07
CA TYR A 180 -3.78 -1.24 -19.31
C TYR A 180 -4.42 -2.60 -19.08
N LEU A 181 -5.55 -2.84 -19.75
CA LEU A 181 -6.36 -4.05 -19.67
C LEU A 181 -5.66 -5.29 -20.22
N ASP A 182 -4.78 -5.10 -21.18
CA ASP A 182 -4.04 -6.15 -21.90
C ASP A 182 -2.66 -6.45 -21.31
N TYR A 183 -2.19 -5.67 -20.33
CA TYR A 183 -0.84 -5.81 -19.80
C TYR A 183 -0.61 -7.20 -19.21
N GLY A 184 0.40 -7.91 -19.77
CA GLY A 184 0.77 -9.26 -19.35
C GLY A 184 -0.22 -10.36 -19.74
N LYS A 185 -1.11 -10.12 -20.71
CA LYS A 185 -2.14 -11.05 -21.17
C LYS A 185 -1.99 -11.40 -22.66
N ASN A 186 -2.45 -12.59 -23.02
CA ASN A 186 -2.50 -13.00 -24.41
C ASN A 186 -3.77 -12.45 -25.12
N PRO A 187 -3.77 -12.41 -26.46
CA PRO A 187 -4.97 -12.10 -27.22
C PRO A 187 -6.13 -13.03 -26.81
N GLY A 188 -7.28 -12.43 -26.48
CA GLY A 188 -8.47 -13.16 -26.03
C GLY A 188 -8.59 -13.36 -24.51
N GLU A 189 -7.55 -13.00 -23.74
CA GLU A 189 -7.58 -13.06 -22.26
C GLU A 189 -8.02 -11.75 -21.61
N TRP A 190 -8.36 -10.75 -22.40
CA TRP A 190 -8.84 -9.45 -21.92
C TRP A 190 -9.97 -8.92 -22.80
N THR A 191 -10.74 -7.99 -22.27
CA THR A 191 -11.85 -7.36 -22.99
C THR A 191 -11.55 -5.87 -23.14
N PRO A 192 -11.66 -5.31 -24.36
CA PRO A 192 -11.49 -3.88 -24.58
C PRO A 192 -12.45 -3.04 -23.72
N ASN A 193 -12.05 -1.80 -23.44
CA ASN A 193 -12.90 -0.81 -22.81
C ASN A 193 -14.09 -0.45 -23.71
N MET A 194 -15.00 0.41 -23.22
CA MET A 194 -16.20 0.81 -23.94
C MET A 194 -15.93 1.55 -25.27
N TYR A 195 -14.70 2.01 -25.48
CA TYR A 195 -14.26 2.70 -26.71
C TYR A 195 -13.46 1.78 -27.64
N GLY A 196 -13.25 0.51 -27.28
CA GLY A 196 -12.49 -0.47 -28.06
C GLY A 196 -10.97 -0.43 -27.81
N GLY A 197 -10.50 0.37 -26.89
CA GLY A 197 -9.09 0.49 -26.51
C GLY A 197 -8.68 -0.45 -25.37
N ASN A 198 -7.39 -0.44 -25.05
CA ASN A 198 -6.81 -1.23 -23.98
C ASN A 198 -6.59 -0.44 -22.67
N GLU A 199 -6.87 0.83 -22.65
CA GLU A 199 -6.81 1.65 -21.45
C GLU A 199 -7.89 1.21 -20.45
N ASN A 200 -7.53 1.15 -19.18
CA ASN A 200 -8.42 0.81 -18.10
C ASN A 200 -9.14 2.09 -17.59
N LEU A 201 -10.19 2.48 -18.33
CA LEU A 201 -10.97 3.72 -18.15
C LEU A 201 -12.26 3.46 -17.38
#